data_7ce5c41b5b6c52ecd8623498a1d6e8e8
#
_entry.id   7ce5c41b5b6c52ecd8623498a1d6e8e8
#
_cell.length_a   1.000
_cell.length_b   1.000
_cell.length_c   1.000
_cell.angle_alpha   90.00
_cell.angle_beta   90.00
_cell.angle_gamma   90.00
#
_symmetry.space_group_name_H-M   'P 1'
#
loop_
_entity.id
_entity.type
_entity.pdbx_description
1 polymer ?
#
loop_
_entity_poly.entity_id
_entity_poly.type
_entity_poly.pdbx_seq_one_letter_code
_entity_poly.pdbx_strand_id
1 'polypeptide(L)'
;MTAALPMNSPSPADLWEMDRAHVLHPWTNFGPFEKDGALVITRGEGCYLWDAEGRRYFDAVGGMWCTNIGLGRKEMAQAIADQVERLAFSNTFVDVTNDPSARLAAKLASLAPGDLNRVHFTTGGSTA
;
A
#
# COMPACT_ATOMS: atom_id res chain seq x y z
N MET A 1 -12.53 0.74 17.97
CA MET A 1 -12.33 -0.63 18.48
C MET A 1 -11.12 -1.20 17.74
N THR A 2 -9.99 -1.36 18.42
CA THR A 2 -8.81 -2.04 17.86
C THR A 2 -9.17 -3.52 17.82
N ALA A 3 -9.33 -4.09 16.63
CA ALA A 3 -9.47 -5.53 16.50
C ALA A 3 -8.24 -6.17 17.15
N ALA A 4 -8.44 -6.95 18.20
CA ALA A 4 -7.36 -7.73 18.79
C ALA A 4 -6.86 -8.70 17.70
N LEU A 5 -5.55 -8.70 17.47
CA LEU A 5 -4.93 -9.73 16.64
C LEU A 5 -5.31 -11.11 17.21
N PRO A 6 -5.57 -12.11 16.37
CA PRO A 6 -5.91 -13.44 16.84
C PRO A 6 -4.82 -13.94 17.79
N MET A 7 -5.20 -14.71 18.81
CA MET A 7 -4.32 -15.20 19.89
C MET A 7 -3.12 -16.06 19.43
N ASN A 8 -2.95 -16.27 18.13
CA ASN A 8 -1.84 -16.97 17.48
C ASN A 8 -1.14 -16.09 16.40
N SER A 9 -0.98 -14.80 16.64
CA SER A 9 -0.13 -13.98 15.74
C SER A 9 1.32 -14.49 15.82
N PRO A 10 1.97 -14.69 14.65
CA PRO A 10 3.37 -15.15 14.63
C PRO A 10 4.28 -14.16 15.36
N SER A 11 5.31 -14.70 16.03
CA SER A 11 6.35 -13.87 16.64
C SER A 11 7.18 -13.13 15.59
N PRO A 12 7.94 -12.08 15.96
CA PRO A 12 8.86 -11.43 15.03
C PRO A 12 9.85 -12.41 14.38
N ALA A 13 10.31 -13.39 15.12
CA ALA A 13 11.21 -14.44 14.61
C ALA A 13 10.50 -15.35 13.60
N ASP A 14 9.24 -15.75 13.88
CA ASP A 14 8.45 -16.54 12.93
C ASP A 14 8.18 -15.77 11.62
N LEU A 15 7.88 -14.48 11.73
CA LEU A 15 7.67 -13.61 10.55
C LEU A 15 8.94 -13.52 9.69
N TRP A 16 10.10 -13.38 10.33
CA TRP A 16 11.38 -13.38 9.64
C TRP A 16 11.67 -14.72 8.94
N GLU A 17 11.44 -15.85 9.62
CA GLU A 17 11.64 -17.17 9.03
C GLU A 17 10.73 -17.41 7.81
N MET A 18 9.46 -16.99 7.89
CA MET A 18 8.52 -17.06 6.76
C MET A 18 8.99 -16.20 5.59
N ASP A 19 9.44 -14.97 5.86
CA ASP A 19 9.96 -14.04 4.86
C ASP A 19 11.18 -14.62 4.16
N ARG A 20 12.17 -15.03 4.92
CA ARG A 20 13.41 -15.63 4.42
C ARG A 20 13.17 -16.86 3.55
N ALA A 21 12.19 -17.67 3.90
CA ALA A 21 11.89 -18.92 3.18
C ALA A 21 11.10 -18.68 1.88
N HIS A 22 10.32 -17.59 1.77
CA HIS A 22 9.31 -17.49 0.73
C HIS A 22 9.27 -16.15 -0.02
N VAL A 23 9.96 -15.10 0.46
CA VAL A 23 9.94 -13.77 -0.19
C VAL A 23 11.25 -13.51 -0.93
N LEU A 24 11.15 -13.16 -2.21
CA LEU A 24 12.29 -12.69 -2.98
C LEU A 24 12.42 -11.16 -2.82
N HIS A 25 13.51 -10.71 -2.22
CA HIS A 25 13.81 -9.28 -2.02
C HIS A 25 14.60 -8.72 -3.21
N PRO A 26 14.02 -7.78 -4.00
CA PRO A 26 14.78 -7.09 -5.04
C PRO A 26 15.82 -6.13 -4.41
N TRP A 27 16.94 -5.91 -5.10
CA TRP A 27 17.99 -4.97 -4.70
C TRP A 27 18.64 -5.27 -3.34
N THR A 28 18.65 -6.53 -2.94
CA THR A 28 19.12 -6.96 -1.63
C THR A 28 20.49 -7.63 -1.73
N ASN A 29 21.39 -7.26 -0.83
CA ASN A 29 22.63 -8.01 -0.63
C ASN A 29 22.33 -9.23 0.25
N PHE A 30 22.16 -10.39 -0.37
CA PHE A 30 21.69 -11.61 0.30
C PHE A 30 22.63 -12.11 1.41
N GLY A 31 23.93 -11.92 1.29
CA GLY A 31 24.86 -12.40 2.33
C GLY A 31 24.63 -11.78 3.71
N PRO A 32 24.66 -10.46 3.87
CA PRO A 32 24.23 -9.78 5.11
C PRO A 32 22.77 -10.03 5.46
N PHE A 33 21.87 -10.03 4.49
CA PHE A 33 20.45 -10.20 4.70
C PHE A 33 20.10 -11.55 5.35
N GLU A 34 20.68 -12.64 4.88
CA GLU A 34 20.49 -13.96 5.48
C GLU A 34 20.99 -14.05 6.93
N LYS A 35 22.00 -13.26 7.27
CA LYS A 35 22.60 -13.22 8.60
C LYS A 35 21.87 -12.29 9.56
N ASP A 36 21.56 -11.07 9.09
CA ASP A 36 21.09 -9.97 9.94
C ASP A 36 19.56 -9.90 10.01
N GLY A 37 18.88 -10.48 9.03
CA GLY A 37 17.42 -10.51 8.95
C GLY A 37 16.79 -9.29 8.28
N ALA A 38 15.46 -9.36 8.07
CA ALA A 38 14.65 -8.25 7.59
C ALA A 38 14.14 -7.38 8.74
N LEU A 39 13.97 -6.09 8.46
CA LEU A 39 13.22 -5.20 9.33
C LEU A 39 11.72 -5.46 9.12
N VAL A 40 11.09 -6.18 10.05
CA VAL A 40 9.67 -6.54 9.96
C VAL A 40 8.80 -5.38 10.41
N ILE A 41 8.24 -4.63 9.47
CA ILE A 41 7.34 -3.49 9.75
C ILE A 41 5.92 -4.01 10.00
N THR A 42 5.31 -3.60 11.11
CA THR A 42 3.99 -4.06 11.55
C THR A 42 2.94 -2.96 11.68
N ARG A 43 3.36 -1.68 11.76
CA ARG A 43 2.45 -0.54 11.92
C ARG A 43 2.99 0.71 11.25
N GLY A 44 2.08 1.56 10.76
CA GLY A 44 2.39 2.88 10.27
C GLY A 44 1.38 3.93 10.73
N GLU A 45 1.84 5.15 11.03
CA GLU A 45 0.99 6.29 11.40
C GLU A 45 1.66 7.60 11.00
N GLY A 46 0.98 8.41 10.19
CA GLY A 46 1.57 9.63 9.63
C GLY A 46 2.84 9.31 8.83
N CYS A 47 3.96 9.88 9.25
CA CYS A 47 5.28 9.64 8.66
C CYS A 47 6.15 8.67 9.49
N TYR A 48 5.55 7.85 10.33
CA TYR A 48 6.29 6.93 11.19
C TYR A 48 5.88 5.48 10.96
N LEU A 49 6.87 4.60 11.07
CA LEU A 49 6.73 3.15 11.00
C LEU A 49 7.16 2.54 12.34
N TRP A 50 6.62 1.37 12.66
CA TRP A 50 7.06 0.56 13.80
C TRP A 50 7.36 -0.85 13.34
N ASP A 51 8.47 -1.38 13.82
CA ASP A 51 8.81 -2.77 13.60
C ASP A 51 8.08 -3.72 14.58
N ALA A 52 8.33 -4.99 14.41
CA ALA A 52 7.74 -6.05 15.24
C ALA A 52 8.25 -6.03 16.69
N GLU A 53 9.38 -5.38 16.97
CA GLU A 53 9.90 -5.15 18.32
C GLU A 53 9.40 -3.83 18.94
N GLY A 54 8.57 -3.06 18.22
CA GLY A 54 7.99 -1.81 18.67
C GLY A 54 8.90 -0.58 18.54
N ARG A 55 10.04 -0.69 17.87
CA ARG A 55 10.93 0.45 17.59
C ARG A 55 10.31 1.33 16.52
N ARG A 56 10.40 2.64 16.70
CA ARG A 56 9.82 3.63 15.80
C ARG A 56 10.86 4.19 14.84
N TYR A 57 10.50 4.30 13.58
CA TYR A 57 11.31 4.86 12.50
C TYR A 57 10.58 6.01 11.81
N PHE A 58 11.33 7.03 11.41
CA PHE A 58 10.80 8.06 10.51
C PHE A 58 10.93 7.59 9.06
N ASP A 59 9.81 7.50 8.36
CA ASP A 59 9.76 7.10 6.96
C ASP A 59 10.05 8.29 6.03
N ALA A 60 11.33 8.62 5.86
CA ALA A 60 11.77 9.71 5.00
C ALA A 60 11.59 9.43 3.49
N VAL A 61 11.35 8.17 3.12
CA VAL A 61 11.15 7.74 1.73
C VAL A 61 9.67 7.71 1.35
N GLY A 62 8.78 7.76 2.34
CA GLY A 62 7.34 7.72 2.12
C GLY A 62 6.89 6.46 1.41
N GLY A 63 7.31 5.28 1.91
CA GLY A 63 6.95 3.99 1.33
C GLY A 63 7.36 3.84 -0.13
N MET A 64 8.54 4.28 -0.53
CA MET A 64 8.99 4.36 -1.93
C MET A 64 8.13 5.34 -2.76
N TRP A 65 7.92 6.54 -2.21
CA TRP A 65 7.20 7.68 -2.82
C TRP A 65 5.70 7.46 -3.06
N CYS A 66 5.06 6.54 -2.38
CA CYS A 66 3.65 6.21 -2.60
C CYS A 66 2.72 6.49 -1.40
N THR A 67 3.24 6.96 -0.24
CA THR A 67 2.42 7.27 0.94
C THR A 67 2.25 8.78 1.17
N ASN A 68 1.93 9.53 0.11
CA ASN A 68 1.87 11.00 0.13
C ASN A 68 0.90 11.60 1.15
N ILE A 69 -0.16 10.88 1.50
CA ILE A 69 -1.16 11.30 2.50
C ILE A 69 -0.82 10.84 3.92
N GLY A 70 0.31 10.14 4.10
CA GLY A 70 0.68 9.48 5.36
C GLY A 70 -0.02 8.16 5.58
N LEU A 71 0.46 7.44 6.59
CA LEU A 71 -0.02 6.12 6.98
C LEU A 71 -1.12 6.21 8.05
N GLY A 72 -1.90 5.13 8.22
CA GLY A 72 -2.90 5.01 9.27
C GLY A 72 -4.12 5.94 9.12
N ARG A 73 -4.42 6.44 7.93
CA ARG A 73 -5.53 7.34 7.64
C ARG A 73 -6.87 6.59 7.72
N LYS A 74 -7.62 6.85 8.77
CA LYS A 74 -8.92 6.19 9.03
C LYS A 74 -9.96 6.52 7.97
N GLU A 75 -9.99 7.76 7.50
CA GLU A 75 -10.90 8.21 6.45
C GLU A 75 -10.65 7.49 5.11
N MET A 76 -9.40 7.19 4.79
CA MET A 76 -9.06 6.39 3.61
C MET A 76 -9.50 4.94 3.78
N ALA A 77 -9.23 4.35 4.95
CA ALA A 77 -9.65 2.98 5.26
C ALA A 77 -11.17 2.82 5.16
N GLN A 78 -11.94 3.77 5.69
CA GLN A 78 -13.39 3.76 5.61
C GLN A 78 -13.88 3.91 4.17
N ALA A 79 -13.33 4.84 3.41
CA ALA A 79 -13.72 5.04 2.01
C ALA A 79 -13.46 3.78 1.15
N ILE A 80 -12.36 3.07 1.41
CA ILE A 80 -12.05 1.79 0.74
C ILE A 80 -13.04 0.70 1.17
N ALA A 81 -13.34 0.58 2.47
CA ALA A 81 -14.29 -0.40 2.97
C ALA A 81 -15.68 -0.21 2.35
N ASP A 82 -16.21 1.02 2.39
CA ASP A 82 -17.52 1.37 1.82
C ASP A 82 -17.58 1.07 0.31
N GLN A 83 -16.48 1.33 -0.41
CA GLN A 83 -16.43 1.03 -1.85
C GLN A 83 -16.36 -0.47 -2.12
N VAL A 84 -15.60 -1.23 -1.35
CA VAL A 84 -15.51 -2.70 -1.49
C VAL A 84 -16.84 -3.36 -1.19
N GLU A 85 -17.57 -2.90 -0.16
CA GLU A 85 -18.91 -3.38 0.16
C GLU A 85 -19.92 -3.09 -0.96
N ARG A 86 -19.85 -1.91 -1.57
CA ARG A 86 -20.75 -1.49 -2.64
C ARG A 86 -20.43 -2.14 -3.98
N LEU A 87 -19.15 -2.15 -4.37
CA LEU A 87 -18.65 -2.70 -5.63
C LEU A 87 -17.15 -2.96 -5.51
N ALA A 88 -16.79 -4.22 -5.22
CA ALA A 88 -15.40 -4.60 -5.02
C ALA A 88 -14.56 -4.57 -6.31
N PHE A 89 -15.19 -4.90 -7.44
CA PHE A 89 -14.52 -4.94 -8.74
C PHE A 89 -15.46 -4.57 -9.88
N SER A 90 -14.95 -3.77 -10.81
CA SER A 90 -15.51 -3.57 -12.15
C SER A 90 -14.39 -3.11 -13.07
N ASN A 91 -14.49 -3.40 -14.34
CA ASN A 91 -13.52 -2.96 -15.34
C ASN A 91 -14.08 -1.78 -16.16
N THR A 92 -13.21 -1.19 -16.98
CA THR A 92 -13.57 -0.15 -17.97
C THR A 92 -13.32 -0.65 -19.39
N PHE A 93 -13.48 -1.95 -19.61
CA PHE A 93 -13.25 -2.59 -20.91
C PHE A 93 -14.54 -2.61 -21.73
N VAL A 94 -14.42 -2.36 -23.04
CA VAL A 94 -15.52 -2.25 -24.00
C VAL A 94 -16.49 -1.13 -23.57
N ASP A 95 -17.76 -1.42 -23.37
CA ASP A 95 -18.83 -0.46 -23.07
C ASP A 95 -19.18 -0.38 -21.57
N VAL A 96 -18.27 -0.81 -20.70
CA VAL A 96 -18.46 -0.82 -19.25
C VAL A 96 -17.67 0.29 -18.58
N THR A 97 -18.25 0.95 -17.60
CA THR A 97 -17.57 1.92 -16.74
C THR A 97 -18.04 1.77 -15.29
N ASN A 98 -17.40 2.47 -14.39
CA ASN A 98 -17.81 2.55 -12.99
C ASN A 98 -17.66 3.97 -12.45
N ASP A 99 -18.48 4.30 -11.43
CA ASP A 99 -18.54 5.62 -10.82
C ASP A 99 -17.17 6.12 -10.30
N PRO A 100 -16.37 5.36 -9.51
CA PRO A 100 -15.08 5.83 -9.03
C PRO A 100 -14.10 6.18 -10.16
N SER A 101 -14.01 5.36 -11.20
CA SER A 101 -13.10 5.63 -12.33
C SER A 101 -13.50 6.89 -13.08
N ALA A 102 -14.78 7.07 -13.37
CA ALA A 102 -15.28 8.24 -14.09
C ALA A 102 -15.01 9.54 -13.29
N ARG A 103 -15.30 9.53 -11.99
CA ARG A 103 -15.03 10.69 -11.10
C ARG A 103 -13.56 11.01 -10.99
N LEU A 104 -12.72 10.00 -10.79
CA LEU A 104 -11.28 10.21 -10.68
C LEU A 104 -10.70 10.74 -12.00
N ALA A 105 -11.10 10.19 -13.14
CA ALA A 105 -10.67 10.68 -14.45
C ALA A 105 -11.05 12.15 -14.66
N ALA A 106 -12.30 12.53 -14.35
CA ALA A 106 -12.74 13.92 -14.43
C ALA A 106 -11.95 14.85 -13.51
N LYS A 107 -11.65 14.40 -12.28
CA LYS A 107 -10.84 15.16 -11.33
C LYS A 107 -9.41 15.33 -11.83
N LEU A 108 -8.77 14.28 -12.34
CA LEU A 108 -7.42 14.34 -12.90
C LEU A 108 -7.36 15.27 -14.11
N ALA A 109 -8.31 15.16 -15.03
CA ALA A 109 -8.41 16.06 -16.19
C ALA A 109 -8.53 17.54 -15.77
N SER A 110 -9.29 17.83 -14.70
CA SER A 110 -9.42 19.22 -14.19
C SER A 110 -8.14 19.80 -13.57
N LEU A 111 -7.16 18.95 -13.25
CA LEU A 111 -5.87 19.34 -12.66
C LEU A 111 -4.72 19.26 -13.68
N ALA A 112 -4.91 18.56 -14.78
CA ALA A 112 -3.89 18.37 -15.81
C ALA A 112 -3.65 19.68 -16.59
N PRO A 113 -2.43 19.91 -17.07
CA PRO A 113 -2.12 21.09 -17.88
C PRO A 113 -2.68 20.98 -19.31
N GLY A 114 -3.00 22.13 -19.90
CA GLY A 114 -3.45 22.21 -21.29
C GLY A 114 -4.78 21.49 -21.52
N ASP A 115 -4.84 20.67 -22.56
CA ASP A 115 -6.02 19.94 -23.00
C ASP A 115 -5.97 18.43 -22.70
N LEU A 116 -5.12 18.01 -21.77
CA LEU A 116 -5.02 16.63 -21.32
C LEU A 116 -6.28 16.20 -20.55
N ASN A 117 -7.20 15.55 -21.22
CA ASN A 117 -8.54 15.24 -20.70
C ASN A 117 -8.94 13.76 -20.78
N ARG A 118 -7.99 12.87 -21.11
CA ARG A 118 -8.21 11.43 -21.15
C ARG A 118 -7.28 10.73 -20.15
N VAL A 119 -7.82 9.81 -19.39
CA VAL A 119 -7.09 9.06 -18.36
C VAL A 119 -7.20 7.56 -18.63
N HIS A 120 -6.05 6.90 -18.69
CA HIS A 120 -5.96 5.46 -18.72
C HIS A 120 -5.40 4.97 -17.38
N PHE A 121 -6.15 4.08 -16.69
CA PHE A 121 -5.74 3.52 -15.41
C PHE A 121 -4.93 2.25 -15.64
N THR A 122 -3.75 2.18 -15.02
CA THR A 122 -2.84 1.03 -15.05
C THR A 122 -2.55 0.53 -13.64
N THR A 123 -1.88 -0.62 -13.54
CA THR A 123 -1.53 -1.24 -12.26
C THR A 123 -0.27 -0.66 -11.61
N GLY A 124 0.48 0.17 -12.32
CA GLY A 124 1.69 0.80 -11.80
C GLY A 124 2.39 1.68 -12.84
N GLY A 125 3.33 2.50 -12.38
CA GLY A 125 4.06 3.43 -13.23
C GLY A 125 4.85 2.78 -14.37
N SER A 126 5.34 1.55 -14.15
CA SER A 126 6.04 0.79 -15.20
C SER A 126 5.13 0.28 -16.32
N THR A 127 3.83 0.24 -16.09
CA THR A 127 2.82 -0.19 -17.07
C THR A 127 2.10 0.99 -17.72
N ALA A 128 2.29 2.19 -17.20
CA ALA A 128 1.79 3.43 -17.75
C ALA A 128 2.65 3.93 -18.89
#